data_1e2976b441255b2ec9c71bcafcbb361e
#
_entry.id   1e2976b441255b2ec9c71bcafcbb361e
#
_cell.length_a   1.000
_cell.length_b   1.000
_cell.length_c   1.000
_cell.angle_alpha   90.00
_cell.angle_beta   90.00
_cell.angle_gamma   90.00
#
_symmetry.space_group_name_H-M   'P 1'
#
loop_
_entity.id
_entity.type
_entity.pdbx_description
1 polymer ?
#
loop_
_entity_poly.entity_id
_entity_poly.type
_entity_poly.pdbx_seq_one_letter_code
_entity_poly.pdbx_strand_id
1 'polypeptide(L)'
;YLGFPSGLSGSDLAGRATTQARRLGAEMLTVQDAEALSVEGAGRIVRLSGGAELSATCVLIASGVSYRQLDAPGFADYTGAGIYY
;
A
#
# COMPACT_ATOMS: atom_id res chain seq x y z
N TYR A 1 9.84 -4.96 -14.60
CA TYR A 1 9.29 -3.61 -14.88
C TYR A 1 9.93 -3.03 -16.14
N LEU A 2 9.15 -2.26 -16.85
CA LEU A 2 9.64 -1.51 -18.01
C LEU A 2 10.74 -0.53 -17.58
N GLY A 3 11.80 -0.45 -18.35
CA GLY A 3 12.94 0.40 -18.02
C GLY A 3 13.99 -0.27 -17.13
N PHE A 4 13.75 -1.50 -16.66
CA PHE A 4 14.68 -2.25 -15.81
C PHE A 4 14.89 -3.66 -16.35
N PRO A 5 15.60 -3.82 -17.46
CA PRO A 5 15.72 -5.13 -18.12
C PRO A 5 16.43 -6.18 -17.27
N SER A 6 17.26 -5.77 -16.32
CA SER A 6 17.93 -6.69 -15.40
C SER A 6 17.14 -6.97 -14.13
N GLY A 7 15.95 -6.37 -13.99
CA GLY A 7 15.15 -6.44 -12.80
C GLY A 7 15.54 -5.37 -11.77
N LEU A 8 14.80 -5.33 -10.70
CA LEU A 8 15.00 -4.33 -9.65
C LEU A 8 14.36 -4.87 -8.37
N SER A 9 15.01 -4.70 -7.22
CA SER A 9 14.43 -5.08 -5.95
C SER A 9 13.24 -4.17 -5.61
N GLY A 10 12.33 -4.69 -4.79
CA GLY A 10 11.16 -3.91 -4.35
C GLY A 10 11.55 -2.64 -3.61
N SER A 11 12.55 -2.72 -2.74
CA SER A 11 13.01 -1.55 -1.98
C SER A 11 13.69 -0.50 -2.87
N ASP A 12 14.45 -0.92 -3.87
CA ASP A 12 15.06 0.00 -4.83
C ASP A 12 14.00 0.69 -5.67
N LEU A 13 13.02 -0.06 -6.14
CA LEU A 13 11.91 0.48 -6.92
C LEU A 13 11.12 1.49 -6.08
N ALA A 14 10.80 1.16 -4.84
CA ALA A 14 10.08 2.05 -3.94
C ALA A 14 10.86 3.32 -3.66
N GLY A 15 12.17 3.23 -3.47
CA GLY A 15 13.04 4.39 -3.27
C GLY A 15 13.04 5.33 -4.46
N ARG A 16 13.14 4.78 -5.67
CA ARG A 16 13.10 5.57 -6.90
C ARG A 16 11.74 6.21 -7.12
N ALA A 17 10.67 5.47 -6.85
CA ALA A 17 9.31 5.97 -6.97
C ALA A 17 9.05 7.12 -5.98
N THR A 18 9.54 7.00 -4.75
CA THR A 18 9.41 8.05 -3.73
C THR A 18 10.14 9.32 -4.16
N THR A 19 11.36 9.17 -4.68
CA THR A 19 12.13 10.30 -5.18
C THR A 19 11.38 11.01 -6.30
N GLN A 20 10.84 10.27 -7.23
CA GLN A 20 10.09 10.82 -8.35
C GLN A 20 8.80 11.52 -7.88
N ALA A 21 8.06 10.92 -6.97
CA ALA A 21 6.84 11.50 -6.43
C ALA A 21 7.12 12.85 -5.75
N ARG A 22 8.19 12.93 -4.96
CA ARG A 22 8.58 14.18 -4.31
C ARG A 22 8.95 15.26 -5.31
N ARG A 23 9.67 14.90 -6.37
CA ARG A 23 10.01 15.84 -7.44
C ARG A 23 8.78 16.40 -8.12
N LEU A 24 7.73 15.62 -8.22
CA LEU A 24 6.46 16.03 -8.83
C LEU A 24 5.53 16.76 -7.88
N GLY A 25 5.98 17.01 -6.66
CA GLY A 25 5.25 17.83 -5.70
C GLY A 25 4.37 17.07 -4.71
N ALA A 26 4.46 15.74 -4.68
CA ALA A 26 3.70 14.96 -3.71
C ALA A 26 4.29 15.08 -2.31
N GLU A 27 3.43 15.16 -1.32
CA GLU A 27 3.83 15.07 0.07
C GLU A 27 3.83 13.60 0.51
N MET A 28 4.91 13.21 1.17
CA MET A 28 5.07 11.84 1.64
C MET A 28 4.95 11.81 3.16
N LEU A 29 3.98 11.07 3.65
CA LEU A 29 3.83 10.82 5.07
C LEU A 29 4.37 9.43 5.38
N THR A 30 5.36 9.38 6.25
CA THR A 30 6.00 8.13 6.67
C THR A 30 5.74 7.87 8.14
N VAL A 31 5.94 6.62 8.56
CA VAL A 31 5.81 6.21 9.96
C VAL A 31 4.38 6.40 10.49
N GLN A 32 3.40 6.43 9.61
CA GLN A 32 2.00 6.51 9.97
C GLN A 32 1.19 5.53 9.15
N ASP A 33 0.18 4.93 9.77
CA ASP A 33 -0.74 4.04 9.10
C ASP A 33 -2.05 4.76 8.84
N ALA A 34 -2.67 4.47 7.71
CA ALA A 34 -4.03 4.87 7.46
C ALA A 34 -4.95 3.84 8.13
N GLU A 35 -5.75 4.27 9.07
CA GLU A 35 -6.59 3.38 9.88
C GLU A 35 -8.02 3.29 9.40
N ALA A 36 -8.55 4.37 8.86
CA ALA A 36 -9.94 4.43 8.46
C ALA A 36 -10.14 5.38 7.30
N LEU A 37 -11.12 5.08 6.48
CA LEU A 37 -11.57 5.91 5.38
C LEU A 37 -13.06 6.15 5.56
N SER A 38 -13.47 7.40 5.54
CA SER A 38 -14.87 7.76 5.59
C SER A 38 -15.22 8.73 4.47
N VAL A 39 -16.50 8.79 4.15
CA VAL A 39 -17.04 9.68 3.13
C VAL A 39 -17.88 10.73 3.83
N GLU A 40 -17.54 12.00 3.65
CA GLU A 40 -18.31 13.11 4.20
C GLU A 40 -18.67 14.07 3.06
N GLY A 41 -19.93 14.11 2.68
CA GLY A 41 -20.38 14.91 1.55
C GLY A 41 -19.64 14.52 0.27
N ALA A 42 -19.02 15.48 -0.38
CA ALA A 42 -18.22 15.26 -1.58
C ALA A 42 -16.76 14.91 -1.26
N GLY A 43 -16.37 14.97 0.00
CA GLY A 43 -15.00 14.72 0.44
C GLY A 43 -14.77 13.33 0.97
N ARG A 44 -13.51 12.99 1.09
CA ARG A 44 -13.04 11.74 1.69
C ARG A 44 -12.11 12.07 2.84
N ILE A 45 -12.29 11.39 3.96
CA ILE A 45 -11.46 11.60 5.15
C ILE A 45 -10.68 10.31 5.42
N VAL A 46 -9.36 10.45 5.48
CA VAL A 46 -8.47 9.35 5.87
C VAL A 46 -7.95 9.64 7.26
N ARG A 47 -8.22 8.75 8.19
CA ARG A 47 -7.70 8.87 9.56
C ARG A 47 -6.41 8.10 9.70
N LEU A 48 -5.42 8.74 10.30
CA LEU A 48 -4.09 8.20 10.52
C LEU A 48 -3.91 7.70 11.95
N SER A 49 -2.91 6.88 12.16
CA SER A 49 -2.62 6.24 13.44
C SER A 49 -2.35 7.23 14.58
N GLY A 50 -1.87 8.42 14.26
CA GLY A 50 -1.63 9.47 15.26
C GLY A 50 -2.84 10.31 15.62
N GLY A 51 -4.03 9.99 15.10
CA GLY A 51 -5.25 10.76 15.32
C GLY A 51 -5.46 11.90 14.32
N ALA A 52 -4.49 12.18 13.47
CA ALA A 52 -4.62 13.17 12.42
C ALA A 52 -5.57 12.68 11.32
N GLU A 53 -6.20 13.60 10.64
CA GLU A 53 -7.10 13.31 9.55
C GLU A 53 -6.66 14.06 8.29
N LEU A 54 -6.77 13.39 7.15
CA LEU A 54 -6.53 14.00 5.85
C LEU A 54 -7.84 14.07 5.09
N SER A 55 -8.08 15.21 4.47
CA SER A 55 -9.25 15.41 3.63
C SER A 55 -8.81 15.43 2.16
N ALA A 56 -9.54 14.73 1.32
CA ALA A 56 -9.24 14.67 -0.10
C ALA A 56 -10.53 14.57 -0.91
N THR A 57 -10.44 14.99 -2.17
CA THR A 57 -11.55 14.83 -3.11
C THR A 57 -11.64 13.37 -3.57
N CYS A 58 -10.49 12.73 -3.79
CA CYS A 58 -10.41 11.32 -4.16
C CYS A 58 -9.29 10.64 -3.38
N VAL A 59 -9.43 9.34 -3.20
CA VAL A 59 -8.42 8.51 -2.54
C VAL A 59 -8.16 7.30 -3.43
N LEU A 60 -6.88 7.03 -3.69
CA LEU A 60 -6.45 5.84 -4.39
C LEU A 60 -5.83 4.89 -3.37
N ILE A 61 -6.36 3.68 -3.29
CA ILE A 61 -5.84 2.66 -2.38
C ILE A 61 -4.88 1.77 -3.15
N ALA A 62 -3.61 1.84 -2.78
CA ALA A 62 -2.55 1.06 -3.40
C ALA A 62 -1.67 0.45 -2.30
N SER A 63 -2.31 -0.32 -1.42
CA SER A 63 -1.71 -0.79 -0.17
C SER A 63 -0.86 -2.05 -0.33
N GLY A 64 -0.78 -2.59 -1.53
CA GLY A 64 0.03 -3.77 -1.79
C GLY A 64 -0.58 -5.05 -1.24
N VAL A 65 0.25 -6.06 -1.12
CA VAL A 65 -0.16 -7.38 -0.67
C VAL A 65 0.66 -7.76 0.56
N SER A 66 -0.04 -8.23 1.57
CA SER A 66 0.57 -8.83 2.74
C SER A 66 0.03 -10.25 2.87
N TYR A 67 0.89 -11.24 2.71
CA TYR A 67 0.48 -12.63 2.77
C TYR A 67 0.23 -13.03 4.21
N ARG A 68 -0.96 -13.54 4.45
CA ARG A 68 -1.37 -14.00 5.75
C ARG A 68 -1.78 -15.47 5.63
N GLN A 69 -1.24 -16.31 6.49
CA GLN A 69 -1.67 -17.70 6.54
C GLN A 69 -3.03 -17.80 7.23
N LEU A 70 -3.89 -18.63 6.66
CA LEU A 70 -5.17 -18.92 7.28
C LEU A 70 -4.95 -19.84 8.47
N ASP A 71 -5.66 -19.58 9.54
CA ASP A 71 -5.66 -20.41 10.74
C ASP A 71 -6.59 -21.62 10.57
N ALA A 72 -6.45 -22.30 9.44
CA ALA A 72 -7.27 -23.43 9.08
C ALA A 72 -6.42 -24.69 8.98
N PRO A 73 -6.90 -25.84 9.49
CA PRO A 73 -6.20 -27.10 9.35
C PRO A 73 -5.92 -27.43 7.89
N GLY A 74 -4.70 -27.83 7.59
CA GLY A 74 -4.29 -28.24 6.26
C GLY A 74 -3.95 -27.09 5.31
N PHE A 75 -3.99 -25.84 5.74
CA PHE A 75 -3.69 -24.71 4.87
C PHE A 75 -2.28 -24.80 4.28
N ALA A 76 -1.29 -25.13 5.11
CA ALA A 76 0.09 -25.24 4.66
C ALA A 76 0.29 -26.34 3.63
N ASP A 77 -0.52 -27.39 3.69
CA ASP A 77 -0.44 -28.53 2.77
C ASP A 77 -0.91 -28.16 1.37
N TYR A 78 -1.78 -27.17 1.25
CA TYR A 78 -2.35 -26.73 -0.02
C TYR A 78 -1.64 -25.52 -0.63
N THR A 79 -0.73 -24.92 0.10
CA THR A 79 0.05 -23.79 -0.41
C THR A 79 0.95 -24.27 -1.55
N GLY A 80 0.81 -23.65 -2.72
CA GLY A 80 1.54 -24.05 -3.91
C GLY A 80 0.88 -25.18 -4.71
N ALA A 81 -0.10 -25.88 -4.13
CA ALA A 81 -0.87 -26.92 -4.82
C ALA A 81 -2.26 -26.46 -5.23
N GLY A 82 -2.94 -25.72 -4.35
CA GLY A 82 -4.27 -25.19 -4.61
C GLY A 82 -4.47 -23.77 -4.10
N ILE A 83 -3.58 -23.29 -3.24
CA ILE A 83 -3.62 -21.94 -2.67
C ILE A 83 -2.34 -21.24 -3.09
N TYR A 84 -2.48 -20.10 -3.77
CA TYR A 84 -1.35 -19.31 -4.28
C TYR A 84 -1.47 -17.87 -3.79
N TYR A 85 -0.32 -17.32 -3.52
CA TYR A 85 -0.22 -15.90 -3.16
C TYR A 85 0.01 -15.04 -4.40
#